data_110f4c1a21081f81d185406d12c65f97
#
_entry.id   110f4c1a21081f81d185406d12c65f97
#
_cell.length_a   1.000
_cell.length_b   1.000
_cell.length_c   1.000
_cell.angle_alpha   90.00
_cell.angle_beta   90.00
_cell.angle_gamma   90.00
#
_symmetry.space_group_name_H-M   'P 1'
#
loop_
_entity.id
_entity.type
_entity.pdbx_description
1 polymer ?
#
loop_
_entity_poly.entity_id
_entity_poly.type
_entity_poly.pdbx_seq_one_letter_code
_entity_poly.pdbx_strand_id
1 'polypeptide(L)'
;MRYESCVTSLSWIPSEAVTGLGRAVFDKGVTHYDNPPPAEFADIEELRAADRFRFANVLRAWIEVDDTGRITAGGYDGGGLMGITTVRLGGLSHVFQAAALPDLRREPERGQGCMRFVQTTGGRTGLPAPRRVRHRPFVQWRAPLVWTTLSLTLHADGRTEYAVEGASRFPRHWIYDADGRLARKSGLTDYAQWWGVSFGRHTPWGDEDSPALVTAVETALEQSLSVQLMRGAAKPRIRTVAKGDALVRQGEPGNEIFLILDGAIRVERDGEKLAEYGPGAMLGERAQLEGGIRTSTLTAVTACRVASVPAGQFEPAVLAELAAGHRREDADDAVRS
;
A
#
# COMPACT_ATOMS: atom_id res chain seq x y z
N MET A 1 7.19 31.11 15.13
CA MET A 1 7.92 30.08 14.38
C MET A 1 6.95 29.30 13.53
N ARG A 2 7.35 28.86 12.32
CA ARG A 2 6.46 28.07 11.44
C ARG A 2 7.06 26.67 11.22
N TYR A 3 6.23 25.64 11.40
CA TYR A 3 6.53 24.25 11.09
C TYR A 3 5.65 23.79 9.94
N GLU A 4 6.24 23.06 9.01
CA GLU A 4 5.52 22.47 7.88
C GLU A 4 5.98 21.03 7.67
N SER A 5 5.06 20.20 7.16
CA SER A 5 5.36 18.82 6.77
C SER A 5 4.42 18.37 5.65
N CYS A 6 4.75 17.23 5.07
CA CYS A 6 4.00 16.63 3.98
C CYS A 6 3.92 15.12 4.15
N VAL A 7 2.81 14.53 3.71
CA VAL A 7 2.68 13.09 3.51
C VAL A 7 2.02 12.85 2.16
N THR A 8 2.55 11.91 1.38
CA THR A 8 2.07 11.61 0.04
C THR A 8 1.69 10.14 -0.07
N SER A 9 0.53 9.85 -0.63
CA SER A 9 0.13 8.49 -1.02
C SER A 9 0.16 8.36 -2.53
N LEU A 10 0.85 7.35 -3.06
CA LEU A 10 0.83 6.97 -4.47
C LEU A 10 0.08 5.66 -4.66
N SER A 11 -0.87 5.66 -5.59
CA SER A 11 -1.70 4.49 -5.91
C SER A 11 -1.31 3.95 -7.29
N TRP A 12 -0.93 2.67 -7.35
CA TRP A 12 -0.42 2.03 -8.56
C TRP A 12 -0.95 0.60 -8.72
N ILE A 13 -0.95 0.06 -9.95
CA ILE A 13 -1.54 -1.23 -10.28
C ILE A 13 -0.45 -2.28 -10.48
N PRO A 14 -0.12 -3.10 -9.45
CA PRO A 14 0.81 -4.21 -9.60
C PRO A 14 0.18 -5.37 -10.40
N SER A 15 1.02 -6.08 -11.15
CA SER A 15 0.58 -7.18 -12.01
C SER A 15 -0.08 -8.33 -11.25
N GLU A 16 0.34 -8.56 -10.03
CA GLU A 16 -0.16 -9.63 -9.17
C GLU A 16 -1.51 -9.31 -8.50
N ALA A 17 -1.89 -8.04 -8.44
CA ALA A 17 -3.11 -7.63 -7.73
C ALA A 17 -4.38 -7.78 -8.58
N VAL A 18 -4.27 -7.77 -9.91
CA VAL A 18 -5.43 -7.91 -10.80
C VAL A 18 -5.76 -9.39 -11.00
N THR A 19 -6.98 -9.79 -10.65
CA THR A 19 -7.44 -11.18 -10.69
C THR A 19 -8.72 -11.35 -11.52
N GLY A 20 -9.07 -12.58 -11.84
CA GLY A 20 -10.32 -12.91 -12.57
C GLY A 20 -10.35 -12.39 -14.00
N LEU A 21 -11.56 -12.10 -14.51
CA LEU A 21 -11.76 -11.66 -15.90
C LEU A 21 -11.08 -10.30 -16.20
N GLY A 22 -10.91 -9.46 -15.21
CA GLY A 22 -10.20 -8.18 -15.37
C GLY A 22 -8.76 -8.35 -15.83
N ARG A 23 -8.09 -9.42 -15.41
CA ARG A 23 -6.72 -9.73 -15.79
C ARG A 23 -6.54 -9.86 -17.31
N ALA A 24 -7.52 -10.43 -18.02
CA ALA A 24 -7.43 -10.62 -19.44
C ALA A 24 -7.29 -9.30 -20.23
N VAL A 25 -7.81 -8.19 -19.71
CA VAL A 25 -7.68 -6.86 -20.30
C VAL A 25 -6.23 -6.35 -20.21
N PHE A 26 -5.57 -6.63 -19.10
CA PHE A 26 -4.16 -6.30 -18.88
C PHE A 26 -3.24 -7.24 -19.68
N ASP A 27 -3.46 -8.55 -19.59
CA ASP A 27 -2.61 -9.56 -20.26
C ASP A 27 -2.65 -9.45 -21.78
N LYS A 28 -3.76 -8.97 -22.35
CA LYS A 28 -3.89 -8.68 -23.78
C LYS A 28 -3.31 -7.32 -24.20
N GLY A 29 -2.73 -6.56 -23.27
CA GLY A 29 -2.14 -5.25 -23.53
C GLY A 29 -3.14 -4.14 -23.88
N VAL A 30 -4.43 -4.33 -23.59
CA VAL A 30 -5.46 -3.29 -23.74
C VAL A 30 -5.18 -2.14 -22.75
N THR A 31 -4.78 -2.48 -21.53
CA THR A 31 -4.17 -1.57 -20.56
C THR A 31 -2.90 -2.22 -20.01
N HIS A 32 -2.17 -1.52 -19.15
CA HIS A 32 -0.91 -2.03 -18.63
C HIS A 32 -0.88 -1.99 -17.10
N TYR A 33 -0.03 -2.84 -16.55
CA TYR A 33 0.37 -2.78 -15.16
C TYR A 33 1.39 -1.66 -14.96
N ASP A 34 1.37 -1.06 -13.79
CA ASP A 34 2.37 -0.06 -13.46
C ASP A 34 3.68 -0.72 -13.03
N ASN A 35 4.79 -0.08 -13.36
CA ASN A 35 6.03 -0.36 -12.67
C ASN A 35 5.94 0.20 -11.24
N PRO A 36 6.50 -0.50 -10.24
CA PRO A 36 6.50 0.01 -8.88
C PRO A 36 7.05 1.45 -8.84
N PRO A 37 6.41 2.36 -8.09
CA PRO A 37 7.01 3.66 -7.83
C PRO A 37 8.40 3.49 -7.17
N PRO A 38 9.32 4.46 -7.26
CA PRO A 38 10.62 4.37 -6.62
C PRO A 38 10.50 4.43 -5.09
N ALA A 39 11.51 3.95 -4.38
CA ALA A 39 11.56 4.05 -2.92
C ALA A 39 11.74 5.49 -2.42
N GLU A 40 12.23 6.39 -3.27
CA GLU A 40 12.42 7.81 -3.00
C GLU A 40 12.14 8.62 -4.26
N PHE A 41 11.49 9.78 -4.13
CA PHE A 41 11.28 10.72 -5.21
C PHE A 41 11.44 12.17 -4.73
N ALA A 42 11.93 13.05 -5.61
CA ALA A 42 12.05 14.48 -5.34
C ALA A 42 10.88 15.27 -5.91
N ASP A 43 10.34 14.86 -7.07
CA ASP A 43 9.26 15.55 -7.76
C ASP A 43 8.16 14.56 -8.18
N ILE A 44 6.96 14.80 -7.69
CA ILE A 44 5.78 13.99 -8.02
C ILE A 44 5.33 14.17 -9.48
N GLU A 45 5.58 15.35 -10.08
CA GLU A 45 5.20 15.60 -11.48
C GLU A 45 6.11 14.82 -12.44
N GLU A 46 7.37 14.57 -12.09
CA GLU A 46 8.22 13.65 -12.85
C GLU A 46 7.67 12.22 -12.84
N LEU A 47 7.20 11.76 -11.67
CA LEU A 47 6.54 10.44 -11.57
C LEU A 47 5.25 10.38 -12.37
N ARG A 48 4.48 11.47 -12.39
CA ARG A 48 3.26 11.59 -13.17
C ARG A 48 3.55 11.55 -14.67
N ALA A 49 4.52 12.30 -15.12
CA ALA A 49 4.96 12.33 -16.52
C ALA A 49 5.50 10.97 -16.99
N ALA A 50 6.15 10.23 -16.08
CA ALA A 50 6.64 8.87 -16.31
C ALA A 50 5.57 7.77 -16.14
N ASP A 51 4.30 8.13 -15.92
CA ASP A 51 3.15 7.21 -15.72
C ASP A 51 3.39 6.15 -14.64
N ARG A 52 3.95 6.60 -13.49
CA ARG A 52 4.34 5.72 -12.37
C ARG A 52 3.25 5.50 -11.33
N PHE A 53 2.13 6.19 -11.43
CA PHE A 53 0.98 6.02 -10.54
C PHE A 53 -0.35 6.38 -11.25
N ARG A 54 -1.45 5.87 -10.72
CA ARG A 54 -2.82 6.14 -11.19
C ARG A 54 -3.49 7.27 -10.44
N PHE A 55 -3.10 7.44 -9.21
CA PHE A 55 -3.63 8.45 -8.32
C PHE A 55 -2.62 8.78 -7.23
N ALA A 56 -2.55 10.03 -6.82
CA ALA A 56 -1.79 10.47 -5.67
C ALA A 56 -2.62 11.38 -4.78
N ASN A 57 -2.43 11.28 -3.47
CA ASN A 57 -2.94 12.20 -2.47
C ASN A 57 -1.75 12.88 -1.80
N VAL A 58 -1.64 14.18 -1.95
CA VAL A 58 -0.60 15.01 -1.32
C VAL A 58 -1.26 15.85 -0.23
N LEU A 59 -0.95 15.55 1.01
CA LEU A 59 -1.37 16.36 2.17
C LEU A 59 -0.16 17.11 2.70
N ARG A 60 -0.15 18.44 2.53
CA ARG A 60 0.87 19.34 3.07
C ARG A 60 0.21 20.23 4.10
N ALA A 61 0.79 20.34 5.29
CA ALA A 61 0.25 21.15 6.37
C ALA A 61 1.32 22.02 7.03
N TRP A 62 0.86 23.07 7.68
CA TRP A 62 1.70 23.98 8.44
C TRP A 62 0.99 24.48 9.69
N ILE A 63 1.81 24.83 10.72
CA ILE A 63 1.36 25.54 11.92
C ILE A 63 2.30 26.70 12.23
N GLU A 64 1.75 27.73 12.85
CA GLU A 64 2.51 28.84 13.42
C GLU A 64 2.46 28.74 14.95
N VAL A 65 3.61 28.88 15.58
CA VAL A 65 3.79 28.76 17.03
C VAL A 65 4.40 30.08 17.55
N ASP A 66 3.80 30.64 18.59
CA ASP A 66 4.33 31.82 19.25
C ASP A 66 5.51 31.52 20.19
N ASP A 67 6.10 32.55 20.80
CA ASP A 67 7.25 32.41 21.67
C ASP A 67 6.94 31.67 23.00
N THR A 68 5.65 31.46 23.29
CA THR A 68 5.21 30.67 24.45
C THR A 68 4.99 29.18 24.13
N GLY A 69 5.21 28.79 22.89
CA GLY A 69 4.96 27.40 22.40
C GLY A 69 3.50 27.12 22.08
N ARG A 70 2.64 28.15 21.95
CA ARG A 70 1.23 27.98 21.64
C ARG A 70 1.01 28.09 20.13
N ILE A 71 0.20 27.18 19.57
CA ILE A 71 -0.20 27.21 18.15
C ILE A 71 -1.21 28.34 17.95
N THR A 72 -0.85 29.33 17.14
CA THR A 72 -1.66 30.53 16.82
C THR A 72 -2.45 30.40 15.54
N ALA A 73 -1.85 29.73 14.53
CA ALA A 73 -2.49 29.49 13.24
C ALA A 73 -2.06 28.12 12.68
N GLY A 74 -2.82 27.63 11.72
CA GLY A 74 -2.46 26.43 10.96
C GLY A 74 -3.39 26.26 9.77
N GLY A 75 -2.87 25.59 8.76
CA GLY A 75 -3.60 25.31 7.55
C GLY A 75 -2.96 24.17 6.78
N TYR A 76 -3.64 23.76 5.73
CA TYR A 76 -3.14 22.72 4.85
C TYR A 76 -3.55 22.93 3.40
N ASP A 77 -2.73 22.46 2.51
CA ASP A 77 -2.91 22.50 1.07
C ASP A 77 -2.54 21.13 0.45
N GLY A 78 -2.34 21.12 -0.85
CA GLY A 78 -2.12 19.92 -1.62
C GLY A 78 -3.40 19.47 -2.31
N GLY A 79 -3.61 18.15 -2.44
CA GLY A 79 -4.80 17.60 -3.09
C GLY A 79 -4.52 16.35 -3.89
N GLY A 80 -5.53 15.90 -4.63
CA GLY A 80 -5.47 14.72 -5.48
C GLY A 80 -4.84 15.01 -6.84
N LEU A 81 -3.86 14.18 -7.22
CA LEU A 81 -3.30 14.17 -8.57
C LEU A 81 -3.74 12.88 -9.27
N MET A 82 -4.42 13.02 -10.41
CA MET A 82 -4.84 11.87 -11.21
C MET A 82 -3.81 11.58 -12.30
N GLY A 83 -3.45 10.31 -12.41
CA GLY A 83 -2.67 9.78 -13.53
C GLY A 83 -3.53 9.62 -14.80
N ILE A 84 -2.88 9.19 -15.87
CA ILE A 84 -3.50 8.98 -17.19
C ILE A 84 -3.65 7.49 -17.43
N THR A 85 -4.79 7.05 -17.97
CA THR A 85 -4.96 5.66 -18.42
C THR A 85 -5.00 5.60 -19.95
N THR A 86 -3.97 4.99 -20.53
CA THR A 86 -3.91 4.76 -21.98
C THR A 86 -4.42 3.36 -22.31
N VAL A 87 -5.39 3.27 -23.21
CA VAL A 87 -5.93 2.01 -23.73
C VAL A 87 -5.46 1.84 -25.16
N ARG A 88 -4.92 0.66 -25.49
CA ARG A 88 -4.45 0.29 -26.82
C ARG A 88 -5.31 -0.85 -27.38
N LEU A 89 -5.91 -0.63 -28.56
CA LEU A 89 -6.69 -1.63 -29.28
C LEU A 89 -6.22 -1.67 -30.73
N GLY A 90 -5.51 -2.70 -31.10
CA GLY A 90 -5.03 -2.90 -32.49
C GLY A 90 -4.20 -1.74 -32.99
N GLY A 91 -3.63 -1.03 -33.22
CA GLY A 91 -2.90 0.17 -33.68
C GLY A 91 -3.50 1.50 -33.24
N LEU A 92 -4.66 1.49 -32.57
CA LEU A 92 -5.29 2.70 -32.03
C LEU A 92 -4.95 2.84 -30.55
N SER A 93 -4.54 4.04 -30.15
CA SER A 93 -4.32 4.43 -28.77
C SER A 93 -5.34 5.50 -28.36
N HIS A 94 -6.05 5.26 -27.25
CA HIS A 94 -6.98 6.20 -26.70
C HIS A 94 -6.62 6.52 -25.24
N VAL A 95 -6.57 7.80 -24.93
CA VAL A 95 -6.28 8.27 -23.57
C VAL A 95 -7.59 8.56 -22.86
N PHE A 96 -7.85 7.85 -21.77
CA PHE A 96 -8.94 8.13 -20.85
C PHE A 96 -8.43 9.06 -19.76
N GLN A 97 -9.02 10.24 -19.69
CA GLN A 97 -8.77 11.16 -18.58
C GLN A 97 -9.49 10.65 -17.34
N ALA A 98 -8.77 10.54 -16.27
CA ALA A 98 -9.36 10.30 -14.96
C ALA A 98 -10.06 11.58 -14.47
N ALA A 99 -11.16 11.43 -13.75
CA ALA A 99 -11.92 12.54 -13.19
C ALA A 99 -11.71 12.62 -11.68
N ALA A 100 -11.04 13.65 -11.20
CA ALA A 100 -10.95 13.95 -9.78
C ALA A 100 -12.33 14.26 -9.19
N LEU A 101 -12.57 13.82 -7.97
CA LEU A 101 -13.68 14.28 -7.14
C LEU A 101 -13.19 15.44 -6.26
N PRO A 102 -14.11 16.28 -5.74
CA PRO A 102 -13.73 17.32 -4.80
C PRO A 102 -13.00 16.75 -3.60
N ASP A 103 -11.90 17.38 -3.21
CA ASP A 103 -11.18 17.00 -2.00
C ASP A 103 -12.07 17.23 -0.77
N LEU A 104 -12.10 16.25 0.13
CA LEU A 104 -12.78 16.37 1.40
C LEU A 104 -11.75 16.74 2.47
N ARG A 105 -11.84 17.97 2.96
CA ARG A 105 -10.97 18.50 4.01
C ARG A 105 -11.79 18.74 5.26
N ARG A 106 -11.41 18.09 6.37
CA ARG A 106 -12.04 18.31 7.66
C ARG A 106 -11.46 19.56 8.31
N GLU A 107 -12.25 20.24 9.15
CA GLU A 107 -11.71 21.30 9.99
C GLU A 107 -10.52 20.75 10.82
N PRO A 108 -9.39 21.48 10.89
CA PRO A 108 -8.24 21.04 11.66
C PRO A 108 -8.59 20.82 13.12
N GLU A 109 -8.25 19.63 13.63
CA GLU A 109 -8.48 19.27 15.04
C GLU A 109 -7.35 19.83 15.90
N ARG A 110 -7.68 20.70 16.88
CA ARG A 110 -6.72 21.26 17.82
C ARG A 110 -6.61 20.36 19.04
N GLY A 111 -5.39 19.85 19.29
CA GLY A 111 -5.01 19.12 20.47
C GLY A 111 -4.16 19.96 21.44
N GLN A 112 -3.70 19.33 22.50
CA GLN A 112 -2.78 19.96 23.46
C GLN A 112 -1.37 20.04 22.84
N GLY A 113 -0.99 21.21 22.33
CA GLY A 113 0.32 21.42 21.69
C GLY A 113 0.45 20.78 20.30
N CYS A 114 -0.64 20.42 19.65
CA CYS A 114 -0.62 19.89 18.31
C CYS A 114 -1.85 20.30 17.49
N MET A 115 -1.75 20.15 16.18
CA MET A 115 -2.87 20.32 15.25
C MET A 115 -2.86 19.19 14.24
N ARG A 116 -4.02 18.54 14.09
CA ARG A 116 -4.22 17.42 13.17
C ARG A 116 -5.06 17.82 11.97
N PHE A 117 -4.59 17.47 10.81
CA PHE A 117 -5.19 17.74 9.51
C PHE A 117 -5.60 16.43 8.86
N VAL A 118 -6.81 16.35 8.30
CA VAL A 118 -7.32 15.15 7.63
C VAL A 118 -7.83 15.52 6.25
N GLN A 119 -7.27 14.85 5.22
CA GLN A 119 -7.65 15.07 3.83
C GLN A 119 -7.99 13.74 3.16
N THR A 120 -9.15 13.71 2.51
CA THR A 120 -9.51 12.64 1.58
C THR A 120 -9.46 13.18 0.17
N THR A 121 -8.73 12.51 -0.69
CA THR A 121 -8.72 12.81 -2.12
C THR A 121 -8.92 11.53 -2.91
N GLY A 122 -9.40 11.66 -4.14
CA GLY A 122 -9.64 10.53 -5.02
C GLY A 122 -10.40 10.93 -6.27
N GLY A 123 -10.80 9.92 -7.01
CA GLY A 123 -11.54 10.16 -8.25
C GLY A 123 -11.85 8.89 -9.00
N ARG A 124 -12.41 9.06 -10.18
CA ARG A 124 -12.71 7.97 -11.09
C ARG A 124 -11.49 7.68 -11.94
N THR A 125 -11.05 6.44 -11.93
CA THR A 125 -10.02 5.97 -12.86
C THR A 125 -10.55 6.02 -14.30
N GLY A 126 -9.67 6.30 -15.27
CA GLY A 126 -10.09 6.62 -16.62
C GLY A 126 -10.76 5.51 -17.44
N LEU A 127 -10.79 4.25 -17.00
CA LEU A 127 -11.39 3.16 -17.75
C LEU A 127 -12.80 2.82 -17.24
N PRO A 128 -13.88 3.22 -17.96
CA PRO A 128 -15.22 2.83 -17.58
C PRO A 128 -15.46 1.34 -17.86
N ALA A 129 -16.19 0.70 -16.98
CA ALA A 129 -16.53 -0.71 -17.08
C ALA A 129 -18.03 -0.94 -16.92
N PRO A 130 -18.57 -2.02 -17.49
CA PRO A 130 -19.97 -2.34 -17.38
C PRO A 130 -20.31 -2.75 -15.95
N ARG A 131 -21.29 -2.08 -15.37
CA ARG A 131 -21.84 -2.36 -14.06
C ARG A 131 -23.31 -2.75 -14.17
N ARG A 132 -23.71 -3.84 -13.51
CA ARG A 132 -25.12 -4.17 -13.36
C ARG A 132 -25.81 -3.18 -12.43
N VAL A 133 -26.98 -2.68 -12.84
CA VAL A 133 -27.87 -1.84 -12.04
C VAL A 133 -29.26 -2.46 -11.96
N ARG A 134 -30.01 -2.17 -10.88
CA ARG A 134 -31.32 -2.78 -10.65
C ARG A 134 -32.42 -2.27 -11.58
N HIS A 135 -32.23 -1.12 -12.20
CA HIS A 135 -33.20 -0.47 -13.09
C HIS A 135 -32.68 -0.43 -14.52
N ARG A 136 -33.59 -0.34 -15.50
CA ARG A 136 -33.21 -0.19 -16.91
C ARG A 136 -32.25 0.99 -17.09
N PRO A 137 -31.20 0.84 -17.91
CA PRO A 137 -30.95 -0.23 -18.91
C PRO A 137 -30.27 -1.50 -18.33
N PHE A 138 -30.29 -1.74 -17.03
CA PHE A 138 -29.68 -2.87 -16.30
C PHE A 138 -28.15 -2.95 -16.37
N VAL A 139 -27.52 -2.18 -17.21
CA VAL A 139 -26.06 -2.03 -17.30
C VAL A 139 -25.74 -0.55 -17.47
N GLN A 140 -24.83 -0.04 -16.67
CA GLN A 140 -24.25 1.30 -16.80
C GLN A 140 -22.73 1.17 -16.94
N TRP A 141 -22.14 2.02 -17.75
CA TRP A 141 -20.69 2.17 -17.84
C TRP A 141 -20.22 3.22 -16.86
N ARG A 142 -19.41 2.82 -15.89
CA ARG A 142 -18.83 3.75 -14.91
C ARG A 142 -17.41 3.34 -14.60
N ALA A 143 -16.55 4.33 -14.38
CA ALA A 143 -15.25 4.11 -13.81
C ALA A 143 -15.35 3.97 -12.28
N PRO A 144 -14.69 2.99 -11.67
CA PRO A 144 -14.67 2.85 -10.23
C PRO A 144 -13.85 3.96 -9.57
N LEU A 145 -14.10 4.17 -8.27
CA LEU A 145 -13.44 5.19 -7.47
C LEU A 145 -12.19 4.63 -6.80
N VAL A 146 -11.16 5.46 -6.78
CA VAL A 146 -9.92 5.27 -6.03
C VAL A 146 -9.77 6.43 -5.08
N TRP A 147 -9.40 6.19 -3.83
CA TRP A 147 -9.17 7.25 -2.85
C TRP A 147 -8.20 6.82 -1.75
N THR A 148 -7.65 7.80 -1.07
CA THR A 148 -7.00 7.66 0.23
C THR A 148 -7.41 8.79 1.15
N THR A 149 -7.52 8.51 2.43
CA THR A 149 -7.69 9.48 3.51
C THR A 149 -6.42 9.49 4.33
N LEU A 150 -5.72 10.61 4.30
CA LEU A 150 -4.48 10.82 5.05
C LEU A 150 -4.74 11.75 6.24
N SER A 151 -4.03 11.51 7.34
CA SER A 151 -3.93 12.47 8.43
C SER A 151 -2.46 12.85 8.66
N LEU A 152 -2.25 14.12 9.04
CA LEU A 152 -0.95 14.68 9.39
C LEU A 152 -1.11 15.52 10.66
N THR A 153 -0.35 15.19 11.70
CA THR A 153 -0.34 15.92 12.97
C THR A 153 0.98 16.65 13.12
N LEU A 154 0.91 17.96 13.31
CA LEU A 154 2.05 18.83 13.58
C LEU A 154 2.03 19.25 15.04
N HIS A 155 3.14 19.05 15.74
CA HIS A 155 3.33 19.44 17.13
C HIS A 155 4.05 20.77 17.23
N ALA A 156 3.78 21.53 18.30
CA ALA A 156 4.40 22.81 18.57
C ALA A 156 5.93 22.73 18.82
N ASP A 157 6.44 21.54 19.10
CA ASP A 157 7.87 21.23 19.20
C ASP A 157 8.55 20.88 17.87
N GLY A 158 7.79 20.87 16.76
CA GLY A 158 8.26 20.53 15.42
C GLY A 158 8.16 19.05 15.06
N ARG A 159 7.76 18.18 15.99
CA ARG A 159 7.51 16.77 15.71
C ARG A 159 6.31 16.60 14.78
N THR A 160 6.38 15.59 13.90
CA THR A 160 5.30 15.29 12.95
C THR A 160 4.90 13.82 13.04
N GLU A 161 3.60 13.56 12.89
CA GLU A 161 3.03 12.21 12.84
C GLU A 161 2.04 12.15 11.67
N TYR A 162 2.00 11.01 10.97
CA TYR A 162 1.03 10.82 9.90
C TYR A 162 0.44 9.42 9.92
N ALA A 163 -0.79 9.30 9.41
CA ALA A 163 -1.47 8.01 9.27
C ALA A 163 -2.32 7.95 7.99
N VAL A 164 -2.67 6.73 7.60
CA VAL A 164 -3.69 6.45 6.58
C VAL A 164 -4.94 6.02 7.33
N GLU A 165 -5.94 6.88 7.31
CA GLU A 165 -7.22 6.66 7.99
C GLU A 165 -8.13 5.72 7.20
N GLY A 166 -8.02 5.78 5.86
CA GLY A 166 -8.79 4.96 4.97
C GLY A 166 -8.22 4.95 3.56
N ALA A 167 -8.55 3.90 2.82
CA ALA A 167 -8.16 3.78 1.42
C ALA A 167 -9.10 2.84 0.66
N SER A 168 -9.23 3.06 -0.66
CA SER A 168 -9.84 2.07 -1.54
C SER A 168 -9.00 0.78 -1.53
N ARG A 169 -9.63 -0.39 -1.64
CA ARG A 169 -8.95 -1.69 -1.59
C ARG A 169 -8.11 -2.00 -2.83
N PHE A 170 -8.19 -1.17 -3.81
CA PHE A 170 -7.42 -1.22 -5.05
C PHE A 170 -7.39 0.19 -5.65
N PRO A 171 -6.31 0.64 -6.25
CA PRO A 171 -4.98 0.00 -6.45
C PRO A 171 -4.20 -0.20 -5.14
N ARG A 172 -2.94 -0.60 -5.26
CA ARG A 172 -2.02 -0.61 -4.11
C ARG A 172 -1.60 0.81 -3.77
N HIS A 173 -1.57 1.14 -2.47
CA HIS A 173 -1.20 2.48 -2.00
C HIS A 173 0.14 2.43 -1.27
N TRP A 174 1.08 3.24 -1.71
CA TRP A 174 2.38 3.45 -1.08
C TRP A 174 2.42 4.85 -0.49
N ILE A 175 2.89 4.96 0.75
CA ILE A 175 2.89 6.20 1.53
C ILE A 175 4.31 6.67 1.73
N TYR A 176 4.55 7.93 1.41
CA TYR A 176 5.85 8.57 1.48
C TYR A 176 5.82 9.67 2.53
N ASP A 177 6.93 9.80 3.26
CA ASP A 177 7.15 10.85 4.25
C ASP A 177 7.42 12.22 3.60
N ALA A 178 7.76 13.20 4.45
CA ALA A 178 8.04 14.58 4.03
C ALA A 178 9.27 14.70 3.13
N ASP A 179 10.21 13.77 3.21
CA ASP A 179 11.42 13.71 2.39
C ASP A 179 11.20 12.96 1.07
N GLY A 180 9.98 12.49 0.79
CA GLY A 180 9.67 11.70 -0.40
C GLY A 180 10.17 10.26 -0.31
N ARG A 181 10.45 9.73 0.88
CA ARG A 181 10.89 8.36 1.10
C ARG A 181 9.70 7.46 1.41
N LEU A 182 9.72 6.28 0.82
CA LEU A 182 8.68 5.27 1.06
C LEU A 182 8.72 4.79 2.51
N ALA A 183 7.67 5.10 3.24
CA ALA A 183 7.59 4.84 4.67
C ALA A 183 6.59 3.73 5.03
N ARG A 184 5.49 3.60 4.28
CA ARG A 184 4.46 2.59 4.54
C ARG A 184 3.80 2.11 3.25
N LYS A 185 3.14 0.94 3.32
CA LYS A 185 2.36 0.36 2.22
C LYS A 185 1.00 -0.10 2.71
N SER A 186 -0.03 -0.04 1.85
CA SER A 186 -1.29 -0.69 2.18
C SER A 186 -1.10 -2.21 2.19
N GLY A 187 -1.54 -2.86 3.27
CA GLY A 187 -1.40 -4.31 3.47
C GLY A 187 -2.48 -5.15 2.76
N LEU A 188 -3.47 -4.50 2.15
CA LEU A 188 -4.55 -5.18 1.45
C LEU A 188 -4.74 -4.57 0.06
N THR A 189 -4.79 -5.45 -0.95
CA THR A 189 -5.15 -5.10 -2.33
C THR A 189 -6.15 -6.12 -2.83
N ASP A 190 -7.42 -5.75 -2.93
CA ASP A 190 -8.50 -6.65 -3.35
C ASP A 190 -9.26 -6.06 -4.54
N TYR A 191 -8.82 -6.44 -5.74
CA TYR A 191 -9.43 -6.02 -6.99
C TYR A 191 -10.90 -6.46 -7.10
N ALA A 192 -11.23 -7.68 -6.71
CA ALA A 192 -12.58 -8.22 -6.90
C ALA A 192 -13.61 -7.53 -6.00
N GLN A 193 -13.25 -7.28 -4.73
CA GLN A 193 -14.11 -6.57 -3.80
C GLN A 193 -14.23 -5.10 -4.19
N TRP A 194 -13.12 -4.43 -4.50
CA TRP A 194 -13.12 -3.06 -4.97
C TRP A 194 -14.01 -2.89 -6.19
N TRP A 195 -13.89 -3.78 -7.18
CA TRP A 195 -14.74 -3.78 -8.36
C TRP A 195 -16.23 -3.89 -8.04
N GLY A 196 -16.60 -4.65 -7.02
CA GLY A 196 -17.98 -4.81 -6.57
C GLY A 196 -18.57 -3.58 -5.90
N VAL A 197 -17.75 -2.81 -5.14
CA VAL A 197 -18.25 -1.78 -4.22
C VAL A 197 -17.86 -0.34 -4.60
N SER A 198 -16.82 -0.12 -5.40
CA SER A 198 -16.25 1.22 -5.68
C SER A 198 -17.03 2.06 -6.68
N PHE A 199 -18.37 2.07 -6.62
CA PHE A 199 -19.22 2.82 -7.54
C PHE A 199 -20.10 3.89 -6.86
N GLY A 200 -19.78 4.30 -5.66
CA GLY A 200 -20.33 5.48 -5.02
C GLY A 200 -20.85 5.31 -3.60
N ARG A 201 -21.44 4.17 -3.22
CA ARG A 201 -21.99 4.03 -1.85
C ARG A 201 -20.90 3.81 -0.79
N HIS A 202 -19.96 2.91 -1.07
CA HIS A 202 -18.87 2.55 -0.17
C HIS A 202 -17.62 3.38 -0.49
N THR A 203 -17.75 4.67 -0.44
CA THR A 203 -16.67 5.63 -0.72
C THR A 203 -16.84 6.84 0.19
N PRO A 204 -15.80 7.65 0.45
CA PRO A 204 -15.88 8.83 1.30
C PRO A 204 -16.89 9.91 0.84
N TRP A 205 -17.31 9.85 -0.42
CA TRP A 205 -18.38 10.72 -0.97
C TRP A 205 -19.78 10.09 -0.88
N GLY A 206 -19.91 8.98 -0.18
CA GLY A 206 -21.12 8.24 0.12
C GLY A 206 -21.00 7.61 1.51
N ASP A 207 -21.23 6.28 1.59
CA ASP A 207 -21.03 5.51 2.83
C ASP A 207 -19.63 4.91 2.82
N GLU A 208 -18.74 5.40 3.67
CA GLU A 208 -17.38 4.90 3.82
C GLU A 208 -17.36 3.63 4.69
N ASP A 209 -16.67 2.60 4.20
CA ASP A 209 -16.49 1.33 4.92
C ASP A 209 -15.12 0.67 4.68
N SER A 210 -14.14 1.42 4.21
CA SER A 210 -12.83 0.89 3.82
C SER A 210 -11.69 1.46 4.67
N PRO A 211 -11.54 1.01 5.93
CA PRO A 211 -10.38 1.38 6.74
C PRO A 211 -9.09 0.88 6.07
N ALA A 212 -8.03 1.67 6.17
CA ALA A 212 -6.73 1.29 5.64
C ALA A 212 -6.04 0.32 6.60
N LEU A 213 -5.50 -0.77 6.06
CA LEU A 213 -4.51 -1.60 6.72
C LEU A 213 -3.15 -1.26 6.13
N VAL A 214 -2.25 -0.75 6.94
CA VAL A 214 -0.88 -0.40 6.54
C VAL A 214 0.12 -1.28 7.26
N THR A 215 1.23 -1.55 6.60
CA THR A 215 2.32 -2.38 7.10
C THR A 215 3.65 -1.69 6.87
N ALA A 216 4.71 -2.20 7.50
CA ALA A 216 6.06 -1.74 7.25
C ALA A 216 6.47 -1.91 5.77
N VAL A 217 7.44 -1.14 5.36
CA VAL A 217 8.02 -1.20 4.00
C VAL A 217 9.07 -2.30 3.97
N GLU A 218 9.08 -3.08 2.91
CA GLU A 218 10.19 -4.00 2.68
C GLU A 218 11.49 -3.24 2.44
N THR A 219 12.59 -3.83 2.84
CA THR A 219 13.93 -3.31 2.62
C THR A 219 14.30 -3.34 1.12
N ALA A 220 15.34 -2.58 0.73
CA ALA A 220 15.86 -2.64 -0.64
C ALA A 220 16.32 -4.06 -1.02
N LEU A 221 16.82 -4.83 -0.06
CA LEU A 221 17.17 -6.23 -0.24
C LEU A 221 15.94 -7.07 -0.57
N GLU A 222 14.85 -6.95 0.20
CA GLU A 222 13.59 -7.67 -0.06
C GLU A 222 13.00 -7.32 -1.42
N GLN A 223 13.05 -6.05 -1.83
CA GLN A 223 12.62 -5.62 -3.17
C GLN A 223 13.42 -6.32 -4.27
N SER A 224 14.74 -6.39 -4.13
CA SER A 224 15.61 -7.09 -5.08
C SER A 224 15.32 -8.59 -5.12
N LEU A 225 15.21 -9.23 -3.97
CA LEU A 225 14.93 -10.66 -3.84
C LEU A 225 13.53 -11.03 -4.33
N SER A 226 12.54 -10.17 -4.12
CA SER A 226 11.17 -10.40 -4.62
C SER A 226 11.12 -10.41 -6.14
N VAL A 227 11.86 -9.52 -6.80
CA VAL A 227 12.00 -9.52 -8.26
C VAL A 227 12.70 -10.79 -8.74
N GLN A 228 13.78 -11.19 -8.07
CA GLN A 228 14.50 -12.42 -8.40
C GLN A 228 13.63 -13.66 -8.23
N LEU A 229 12.86 -13.75 -7.14
CA LEU A 229 11.93 -14.85 -6.86
C LEU A 229 10.84 -14.95 -7.93
N MET A 230 10.22 -13.83 -8.30
CA MET A 230 9.10 -13.82 -9.24
C MET A 230 9.51 -13.99 -10.71
N ARG A 231 10.73 -13.58 -11.08
CA ARG A 231 11.25 -13.60 -12.45
C ARG A 231 12.35 -14.64 -12.68
N GLY A 232 12.78 -15.33 -11.62
CA GLY A 232 13.82 -16.36 -11.69
C GLY A 232 13.41 -17.59 -12.50
N ALA A 233 14.39 -18.48 -12.74
CA ALA A 233 14.20 -19.69 -13.55
C ALA A 233 13.23 -20.71 -12.92
N ALA A 234 13.14 -20.75 -11.58
CA ALA A 234 12.21 -21.61 -10.87
C ALA A 234 10.87 -20.89 -10.67
N LYS A 235 9.79 -21.48 -11.14
CA LYS A 235 8.43 -20.94 -10.93
C LYS A 235 8.05 -21.04 -9.45
N PRO A 236 7.73 -19.93 -8.78
CA PRO A 236 7.29 -19.97 -7.40
C PRO A 236 5.93 -20.66 -7.28
N ARG A 237 5.74 -21.38 -6.19
CA ARG A 237 4.44 -21.96 -5.85
C ARG A 237 3.56 -20.89 -5.20
N ILE A 238 2.44 -20.54 -5.82
CA ILE A 238 1.49 -19.58 -5.25
C ILE A 238 0.51 -20.31 -4.33
N ARG A 239 0.34 -19.81 -3.11
CA ARG A 239 -0.57 -20.32 -2.08
C ARG A 239 -1.51 -19.21 -1.65
N THR A 240 -2.77 -19.56 -1.39
CA THR A 240 -3.75 -18.68 -0.74
C THR A 240 -3.92 -19.17 0.70
N VAL A 241 -3.91 -18.25 1.66
CA VAL A 241 -4.08 -18.50 3.09
C VAL A 241 -5.28 -17.69 3.53
N ALA A 242 -6.29 -18.33 4.14
CA ALA A 242 -7.46 -17.62 4.63
C ALA A 242 -7.14 -16.80 5.88
N LYS A 243 -7.93 -15.76 6.13
CA LYS A 243 -7.81 -14.96 7.36
C LYS A 243 -7.88 -15.85 8.60
N GLY A 244 -6.92 -15.72 9.50
CA GLY A 244 -6.82 -16.49 10.74
C GLY A 244 -6.06 -17.81 10.60
N ASP A 245 -5.81 -18.29 9.37
CA ASP A 245 -5.06 -19.51 9.16
C ASP A 245 -3.55 -19.27 9.29
N ALA A 246 -2.85 -20.30 9.82
CA ALA A 246 -1.39 -20.29 9.87
C ALA A 246 -0.83 -20.76 8.52
N LEU A 247 0.08 -19.97 7.94
CA LEU A 247 0.90 -20.37 6.79
C LEU A 247 1.91 -21.45 7.19
N VAL A 248 2.56 -21.27 8.34
CA VAL A 248 3.47 -22.22 9.03
C VAL A 248 3.37 -22.02 10.53
N ARG A 249 3.74 -23.03 11.31
CA ARG A 249 3.76 -22.97 12.78
C ARG A 249 5.18 -23.09 13.31
N GLN A 250 5.44 -22.40 14.40
CA GLN A 250 6.69 -22.54 15.16
C GLN A 250 6.95 -24.02 15.52
N GLY A 251 8.19 -24.45 15.36
CA GLY A 251 8.60 -25.84 15.64
C GLY A 251 8.42 -26.82 14.48
N GLU A 252 7.67 -26.45 13.42
CA GLU A 252 7.56 -27.29 12.22
C GLU A 252 8.85 -27.27 11.39
N PRO A 253 9.20 -28.38 10.70
CA PRO A 253 10.28 -28.36 9.74
C PRO A 253 9.92 -27.45 8.55
N GLY A 254 10.90 -26.70 8.03
CA GLY A 254 10.63 -25.78 6.92
C GLY A 254 11.89 -25.35 6.19
N ASN A 255 11.83 -25.47 4.87
CA ASN A 255 12.90 -25.12 3.95
C ASN A 255 12.45 -24.16 2.84
N GLU A 256 11.28 -23.54 2.99
CA GLU A 256 10.75 -22.58 2.01
C GLU A 256 10.90 -21.15 2.54
N ILE A 257 11.17 -20.24 1.62
CA ILE A 257 11.04 -18.79 1.78
C ILE A 257 9.72 -18.35 1.17
N PHE A 258 9.05 -17.43 1.83
CA PHE A 258 7.76 -16.88 1.41
C PHE A 258 7.91 -15.42 1.04
N LEU A 259 7.32 -15.03 -0.09
CA LEU A 259 7.10 -13.63 -0.47
C LEU A 259 5.61 -13.34 -0.34
N ILE A 260 5.24 -12.34 0.44
CA ILE A 260 3.86 -11.89 0.54
C ILE A 260 3.51 -11.12 -0.74
N LEU A 261 2.56 -11.63 -1.53
CA LEU A 261 2.07 -10.99 -2.75
C LEU A 261 0.90 -10.06 -2.45
N ASP A 262 0.05 -10.44 -1.48
CA ASP A 262 -1.12 -9.69 -1.05
C ASP A 262 -1.55 -10.08 0.35
N GLY A 263 -2.22 -9.16 1.07
CA GLY A 263 -2.65 -9.35 2.44
C GLY A 263 -1.58 -8.99 3.47
N ALA A 264 -1.82 -9.34 4.74
CA ALA A 264 -0.88 -9.13 5.84
C ALA A 264 -0.72 -10.40 6.68
N ILE A 265 0.52 -10.68 7.08
CA ILE A 265 0.92 -11.82 7.91
C ILE A 265 1.48 -11.30 9.22
N ARG A 266 0.97 -11.83 10.32
CA ARG A 266 1.51 -11.65 11.66
C ARG A 266 2.58 -12.70 11.93
N VAL A 267 3.70 -12.26 12.48
CA VAL A 267 4.77 -13.11 12.99
C VAL A 267 4.62 -13.21 14.50
N GLU A 268 4.50 -14.43 15.00
CA GLU A 268 4.33 -14.73 16.43
C GLU A 268 5.39 -15.76 16.87
N ARG A 269 5.98 -15.53 18.03
CA ARG A 269 6.93 -16.45 18.67
C ARG A 269 6.51 -16.66 20.11
N ASP A 270 6.42 -17.92 20.52
CA ASP A 270 6.00 -18.31 21.86
C ASP A 270 4.63 -17.71 22.29
N GLY A 271 3.76 -17.43 21.29
CA GLY A 271 2.46 -16.79 21.49
C GLY A 271 2.49 -15.26 21.54
N GLU A 272 3.65 -14.64 21.49
CA GLU A 272 3.80 -13.18 21.45
C GLU A 272 3.90 -12.67 20.02
N LYS A 273 3.20 -11.57 19.73
CA LYS A 273 3.28 -10.87 18.45
C LYS A 273 4.62 -10.14 18.37
N LEU A 274 5.40 -10.45 17.33
CA LEU A 274 6.65 -9.73 17.02
C LEU A 274 6.40 -8.58 16.04
N ALA A 275 5.76 -8.88 14.89
CA ALA A 275 5.54 -7.90 13.82
C ALA A 275 4.36 -8.27 12.93
N GLU A 276 3.95 -7.34 12.06
CA GLU A 276 3.02 -7.59 10.94
C GLU A 276 3.64 -7.10 9.63
N TYR A 277 3.73 -8.01 8.66
CA TYR A 277 4.33 -7.74 7.35
C TYR A 277 3.29 -7.80 6.24
N GLY A 278 3.43 -6.89 5.28
CA GLY A 278 2.57 -6.75 4.11
C GLY A 278 3.23 -7.19 2.81
N PRO A 279 2.61 -6.85 1.67
CA PRO A 279 3.10 -7.23 0.35
C PRO A 279 4.51 -6.71 0.08
N GLY A 280 5.35 -7.60 -0.42
CA GLY A 280 6.78 -7.37 -0.69
C GLY A 280 7.71 -7.97 0.35
N ALA A 281 7.24 -8.17 1.59
CA ALA A 281 8.06 -8.77 2.63
C ALA A 281 8.35 -10.25 2.36
N MET A 282 9.56 -10.66 2.71
CA MET A 282 10.05 -12.03 2.59
C MET A 282 10.20 -12.65 3.98
N LEU A 283 9.61 -13.82 4.19
CA LEU A 283 9.55 -14.51 5.49
C LEU A 283 10.03 -15.94 5.38
N GLY A 284 10.48 -16.49 6.51
CA GLY A 284 10.89 -17.92 6.63
C GLY A 284 12.38 -18.16 6.50
N GLU A 285 13.19 -17.13 6.33
CA GLU A 285 14.65 -17.15 6.21
C GLU A 285 15.35 -17.71 7.46
N ARG A 286 14.79 -17.39 8.64
CA ARG A 286 15.37 -17.84 9.93
C ARG A 286 15.38 -19.35 10.08
N ALA A 287 14.36 -20.03 9.58
CA ALA A 287 14.32 -21.48 9.63
C ALA A 287 15.57 -22.11 8.95
N GLN A 288 15.99 -21.55 7.83
CA GLN A 288 17.17 -22.04 7.11
C GLN A 288 18.47 -21.76 7.87
N LEU A 289 18.55 -20.64 8.58
CA LEU A 289 19.71 -20.25 9.38
C LEU A 289 19.79 -21.03 10.72
N GLU A 290 18.65 -21.48 11.24
CA GLU A 290 18.51 -22.10 12.55
C GLU A 290 18.18 -23.61 12.44
N GLY A 291 18.75 -24.30 11.47
CA GLY A 291 18.69 -25.76 11.37
C GLY A 291 17.43 -26.34 10.72
N GLY A 292 16.69 -25.56 9.97
CA GLY A 292 15.53 -26.02 9.19
C GLY A 292 14.24 -26.15 10.00
N ILE A 293 14.16 -25.54 11.16
CA ILE A 293 12.95 -25.51 12.01
C ILE A 293 12.35 -24.10 12.03
N ARG A 294 11.05 -23.99 11.87
CA ARG A 294 10.34 -22.71 11.94
C ARG A 294 10.48 -22.07 13.31
N THR A 295 11.06 -20.90 13.37
CA THR A 295 11.30 -20.15 14.61
C THR A 295 10.09 -19.37 15.09
N SER A 296 9.09 -19.20 14.22
CA SER A 296 7.88 -18.40 14.48
C SER A 296 6.68 -19.00 13.76
N THR A 297 5.49 -18.71 14.27
CA THR A 297 4.22 -18.96 13.60
C THR A 297 3.90 -17.74 12.70
N LEU A 298 3.50 -18.00 11.46
CA LEU A 298 3.07 -16.99 10.49
C LEU A 298 1.57 -17.10 10.30
N THR A 299 0.79 -16.17 10.86
CA THR A 299 -0.68 -16.17 10.83
C THR A 299 -1.20 -15.09 9.88
N ALA A 300 -2.12 -15.44 8.99
CA ALA A 300 -2.75 -14.51 8.08
C ALA A 300 -3.73 -13.57 8.82
N VAL A 301 -3.41 -12.28 8.89
CA VAL A 301 -4.28 -11.24 9.49
C VAL A 301 -5.46 -10.94 8.57
N THR A 302 -5.23 -11.00 7.28
CA THR A 302 -6.24 -10.91 6.21
C THR A 302 -6.15 -12.16 5.34
N ALA A 303 -7.02 -12.34 4.36
CA ALA A 303 -6.76 -13.32 3.31
C ALA A 303 -5.47 -12.94 2.58
N CYS A 304 -4.54 -13.89 2.45
CA CYS A 304 -3.22 -13.65 1.90
C CYS A 304 -2.95 -14.49 0.65
N ARG A 305 -2.15 -13.93 -0.25
CA ARG A 305 -1.49 -14.68 -1.33
C ARG A 305 0.00 -14.61 -1.11
N VAL A 306 0.64 -15.76 -1.11
CA VAL A 306 2.09 -15.86 -0.91
C VAL A 306 2.71 -16.69 -2.03
N ALA A 307 3.90 -16.29 -2.47
CA ALA A 307 4.75 -17.10 -3.32
C ALA A 307 5.77 -17.83 -2.45
N SER A 308 6.01 -19.11 -2.68
CA SER A 308 7.04 -19.88 -1.97
C SER A 308 8.05 -20.50 -2.92
N VAL A 309 9.30 -20.51 -2.49
CA VAL A 309 10.41 -21.17 -3.17
C VAL A 309 11.30 -21.88 -2.14
N PRO A 310 12.02 -22.96 -2.52
CA PRO A 310 13.00 -23.57 -1.65
C PRO A 310 14.09 -22.57 -1.24
N ALA A 311 14.44 -22.54 0.04
CA ALA A 311 15.46 -21.64 0.60
C ALA A 311 16.87 -21.84 -0.02
N GLY A 312 17.16 -23.07 -0.49
CA GLY A 312 18.43 -23.38 -1.18
C GLY A 312 18.65 -22.66 -2.50
N GLN A 313 17.68 -21.85 -2.96
CA GLN A 313 17.85 -20.96 -4.13
C GLN A 313 18.57 -19.64 -3.77
N PHE A 314 18.72 -19.34 -2.50
CA PHE A 314 19.37 -18.13 -2.00
C PHE A 314 20.69 -18.49 -1.30
N GLU A 315 21.67 -17.63 -1.45
CA GLU A 315 22.92 -17.75 -0.72
C GLU A 315 22.68 -17.53 0.79
N PRO A 316 23.33 -18.31 1.68
CA PRO A 316 23.15 -18.15 3.13
C PRO A 316 23.46 -16.75 3.65
N ALA A 317 24.41 -16.05 3.05
CA ALA A 317 24.76 -14.67 3.40
C ALA A 317 23.59 -13.70 3.16
N VAL A 318 22.88 -13.87 2.05
CA VAL A 318 21.70 -13.07 1.69
C VAL A 318 20.55 -13.30 2.67
N LEU A 319 20.31 -14.56 3.07
CA LEU A 319 19.30 -14.89 4.07
C LEU A 319 19.66 -14.32 5.46
N ALA A 320 20.95 -14.30 5.81
CA ALA A 320 21.41 -13.70 7.07
C ALA A 320 21.22 -12.19 7.11
N GLU A 321 21.47 -11.50 5.98
CA GLU A 321 21.22 -10.07 5.84
C GLU A 321 19.71 -9.74 5.95
N LEU A 322 18.85 -10.53 5.30
CA LEU A 322 17.41 -10.41 5.39
C LEU A 322 16.92 -10.55 6.84
N ALA A 323 17.38 -11.60 7.55
CA ALA A 323 17.05 -11.83 8.96
C ALA A 323 17.57 -10.72 9.90
N ALA A 324 18.66 -10.04 9.54
CA ALA A 324 19.18 -8.90 10.28
C ALA A 324 18.34 -7.63 10.05
N GLY A 325 17.77 -7.47 8.87
CA GLY A 325 16.82 -6.40 8.56
C GLY A 325 15.58 -6.46 9.43
N HIS A 326 14.92 -7.62 9.48
CA HIS A 326 13.73 -7.83 10.29
C HIS A 326 13.95 -7.56 11.79
N ARG A 327 15.12 -7.86 12.33
CA ARG A 327 15.44 -7.57 13.74
C ARG A 327 15.54 -6.09 14.07
N ARG A 328 15.91 -5.25 13.11
CA ARG A 328 15.95 -3.79 13.29
C ARG A 328 14.54 -3.21 13.26
N GLU A 329 13.69 -3.69 12.38
CA GLU A 329 12.30 -3.28 12.28
C GLU A 329 11.49 -3.65 13.53
N ASP A 330 11.67 -4.88 14.05
CA ASP A 330 11.04 -5.36 15.30
C ASP A 330 11.41 -4.46 16.51
N ALA A 331 12.66 -3.96 16.56
CA ALA A 331 13.12 -3.08 17.62
C ALA A 331 12.55 -1.64 17.51
N ASP A 332 12.39 -1.15 16.28
CA ASP A 332 11.84 0.19 16.02
C ASP A 332 10.32 0.26 16.28
N ASP A 333 9.58 -0.81 16.01
CA ASP A 333 8.15 -0.90 16.32
C ASP A 333 7.88 -1.05 17.83
N ALA A 334 8.75 -1.74 18.56
CA ALA A 334 8.66 -1.86 20.02
C ALA A 334 8.93 -0.55 20.78
N VAL A 335 9.65 0.39 20.16
CA VAL A 335 9.91 1.75 20.74
C VAL A 335 8.76 2.72 20.41
N ARG A 336 7.88 2.38 19.45
CA ARG A 336 6.77 3.22 18.99
C ARG A 336 5.38 2.77 19.49
N SER A 337 5.30 1.65 20.18
CA SER A 337 4.09 1.14 20.86
C SER A 337 4.11 1.48 22.35
#